data_709e22ace3e4dd16476ba6d4f6267ee4
#
_entry.id   709e22ace3e4dd16476ba6d4f6267ee4
#
_cell.length_a   1.000
_cell.length_b   1.000
_cell.length_c   1.000
_cell.angle_alpha   90.00
_cell.angle_beta   90.00
_cell.angle_gamma   90.00
#
_symmetry.space_group_name_H-M   'P 1'
#
loop_
_entity.id
_entity.type
_entity.pdbx_description
1 polymer ?
#
loop_
_entity_poly.entity_id
_entity_poly.type
_entity_poly.pdbx_seq_one_letter_code
_entity_poly.pdbx_strand_id
1 'polypeptide(L)'
;MKLGECSLPNQQKMRVFQLPQRRELKRTAESSSPSTSFYSMWDAIARFAQEIRASDFMAEMIRRRDGYGAEGVMGALDCTTLYGLTRWLRPAVVVESGGFIGMSSAFILKAFADEELATAKLYSIELSQDCEQGALIPDELRSAASFIALRGRIEDFLKRSQLPPSIDMFLHDSSHSYRHMRWEFRQFWPRLRDGGLLVSHDVQMNAAFPEFMANTYAHERKTGRRDEQRTSHYEWGRWGYLGFAIKKTSR
;
A
#
# COMPACT_ATOMS: atom_id res chain seq x y z
N MET A 1 -27.33 -29.48 23.98
CA MET A 1 -27.41 -28.29 23.12
C MET A 1 -26.26 -28.36 22.14
N LYS A 2 -26.54 -28.73 20.88
CA LYS A 2 -25.54 -28.85 19.81
C LYS A 2 -25.34 -27.47 19.21
N LEU A 3 -24.10 -26.94 19.23
CA LEU A 3 -23.73 -25.73 18.51
C LEU A 3 -23.67 -26.04 17.02
N GLY A 4 -24.50 -25.36 16.23
CA GLY A 4 -24.55 -25.50 14.79
C GLY A 4 -23.30 -24.93 14.14
N GLU A 5 -22.70 -25.70 13.26
CA GLU A 5 -21.64 -25.27 12.36
C GLU A 5 -22.19 -24.25 11.36
N CYS A 6 -21.67 -23.03 11.45
CA CYS A 6 -21.92 -21.99 10.45
C CYS A 6 -20.96 -22.20 9.29
N SER A 7 -21.42 -22.85 8.22
CA SER A 7 -20.66 -23.00 6.99
C SER A 7 -20.52 -21.63 6.27
N LEU A 8 -19.30 -21.12 6.20
CA LEU A 8 -18.95 -19.95 5.41
C LEU A 8 -19.04 -20.28 3.91
N PRO A 9 -19.68 -19.43 3.09
CA PRO A 9 -19.76 -19.65 1.66
C PRO A 9 -18.44 -19.33 0.97
N ASN A 10 -17.97 -20.29 0.17
CA ASN A 10 -16.98 -20.20 -0.89
C ASN A 10 -15.74 -19.28 -0.64
N GLN A 11 -14.69 -19.89 -0.13
CA GLN A 11 -13.33 -19.35 -0.17
C GLN A 11 -12.88 -19.24 -1.63
N GLN A 12 -13.07 -18.07 -2.24
CA GLN A 12 -12.28 -17.71 -3.41
C GLN A 12 -10.81 -17.68 -2.99
N LYS A 13 -10.01 -18.53 -3.62
CA LYS A 13 -8.61 -18.75 -3.32
C LYS A 13 -7.83 -17.44 -3.33
N MET A 14 -7.56 -16.92 -2.15
CA MET A 14 -6.58 -15.87 -1.95
C MET A 14 -5.20 -16.44 -2.36
N ARG A 15 -4.62 -15.93 -3.44
CA ARG A 15 -3.26 -16.33 -3.80
C ARG A 15 -2.29 -15.64 -2.84
N VAL A 16 -1.84 -16.39 -1.86
CA VAL A 16 -0.72 -16.00 -1.01
C VAL A 16 0.56 -16.28 -1.78
N PHE A 17 1.26 -15.25 -2.21
CA PHE A 17 2.55 -15.41 -2.87
C PHE A 17 3.65 -15.44 -1.81
N GLN A 18 4.29 -16.59 -1.65
CA GLN A 18 5.58 -16.69 -0.98
C GLN A 18 6.69 -16.39 -1.99
N LEU A 19 7.75 -15.69 -1.54
CA LEU A 19 8.95 -15.49 -2.36
C LEU A 19 9.45 -16.82 -2.88
N PRO A 20 9.73 -16.98 -4.18
CA PRO A 20 10.29 -18.20 -4.72
C PRO A 20 11.68 -18.41 -4.12
N GLN A 21 11.87 -19.52 -3.40
CA GLN A 21 13.20 -20.04 -3.13
C GLN A 21 13.83 -20.44 -4.47
N ARG A 22 15.11 -20.10 -4.65
CA ARG A 22 15.88 -20.35 -5.89
C ARG A 22 15.61 -21.73 -6.44
N ARG A 23 14.88 -21.81 -7.55
CA ARG A 23 14.95 -22.89 -8.52
C ARG A 23 15.32 -22.28 -9.86
N GLU A 24 16.38 -22.77 -10.44
CA GLU A 24 16.88 -22.37 -11.76
C GLU A 24 15.76 -22.47 -12.80
N LEU A 25 15.37 -21.33 -13.38
CA LEU A 25 14.48 -21.27 -14.52
C LEU A 25 15.31 -21.46 -15.79
N LYS A 26 15.20 -22.65 -16.40
CA LYS A 26 15.62 -22.85 -17.78
C LYS A 26 14.77 -21.98 -18.69
N ARG A 27 15.43 -21.12 -19.45
CA ARG A 27 14.82 -20.34 -20.54
C ARG A 27 14.32 -21.29 -21.63
N THR A 28 13.03 -21.27 -21.92
CA THR A 28 12.49 -21.63 -23.22
C THR A 28 11.75 -20.41 -23.75
N ALA A 29 12.19 -19.96 -24.92
CA ALA A 29 11.59 -18.88 -25.68
C ALA A 29 10.27 -19.33 -26.31
N GLU A 30 9.44 -18.32 -26.63
CA GLU A 30 8.29 -18.27 -27.53
C GLU A 30 6.90 -18.39 -26.92
N SER A 31 6.21 -17.33 -26.96
CA SER A 31 4.94 -16.94 -27.62
C SER A 31 4.28 -15.75 -26.92
N SER A 32 3.98 -14.74 -27.72
CA SER A 32 3.35 -13.49 -27.34
C SER A 32 1.90 -13.70 -26.86
N SER A 33 1.62 -13.36 -25.59
CA SER A 33 0.26 -13.23 -25.08
C SER A 33 0.18 -12.09 -24.03
N PRO A 34 -0.99 -11.43 -23.86
CA PRO A 34 -1.15 -10.20 -23.05
C PRO A 34 -0.92 -10.33 -21.56
N SER A 35 -0.49 -11.49 -21.05
CA SER A 35 -0.19 -11.73 -19.63
C SER A 35 1.18 -11.20 -19.16
N THR A 36 1.97 -10.65 -20.07
CA THR A 36 3.35 -10.21 -19.80
C THR A 36 3.42 -9.00 -18.84
N SER A 37 2.36 -8.19 -18.76
CA SER A 37 2.35 -6.95 -17.96
C SER A 37 2.30 -7.19 -16.44
N PHE A 38 1.59 -8.20 -15.97
CA PHE A 38 1.41 -8.45 -14.53
C PHE A 38 2.63 -9.11 -13.89
N TYR A 39 3.21 -10.09 -14.55
CA TYR A 39 4.45 -10.73 -14.08
C TYR A 39 5.60 -9.72 -14.05
N SER A 40 5.67 -8.81 -15.02
CA SER A 40 6.69 -7.75 -15.05
C SER A 40 6.60 -6.77 -13.89
N MET A 41 5.39 -6.45 -13.40
CA MET A 41 5.17 -5.61 -12.21
C MET A 41 5.71 -6.29 -10.95
N TRP A 42 5.34 -7.56 -10.73
CA TRP A 42 5.78 -8.32 -9.56
C TRP A 42 7.28 -8.54 -9.54
N ASP A 43 7.87 -8.85 -10.69
CA ASP A 43 9.32 -9.00 -10.82
C ASP A 43 10.04 -7.68 -10.49
N ALA A 44 9.49 -6.54 -10.92
CA ALA A 44 10.04 -5.24 -10.60
C ALA A 44 9.93 -4.93 -9.09
N ILE A 45 8.76 -5.13 -8.48
CA ILE A 45 8.55 -4.92 -7.03
C ILE A 45 9.47 -5.84 -6.22
N ALA A 46 9.57 -7.12 -6.58
CA ALA A 46 10.42 -8.09 -5.89
C ALA A 46 11.91 -7.69 -5.98
N ARG A 47 12.37 -7.22 -7.15
CA ARG A 47 13.72 -6.73 -7.34
C ARG A 47 13.99 -5.52 -6.46
N PHE A 48 13.15 -4.49 -6.47
CA PHE A 48 13.29 -3.31 -5.64
C PHE A 48 13.29 -3.66 -4.15
N ALA A 49 12.39 -4.56 -3.72
CA ALA A 49 12.36 -5.03 -2.34
C ALA A 49 13.64 -5.77 -1.95
N GLN A 50 14.27 -6.50 -2.87
CA GLN A 50 15.53 -7.18 -2.65
C GLN A 50 16.70 -6.18 -2.59
N GLU A 51 16.73 -5.18 -3.46
CA GLU A 51 17.73 -4.10 -3.46
C GLU A 51 17.76 -3.38 -2.11
N ILE A 52 16.60 -2.87 -1.65
CA ILE A 52 16.54 -2.12 -0.39
C ILE A 52 16.86 -3.00 0.82
N ARG A 53 16.48 -4.27 0.80
CA ARG A 53 16.79 -5.21 1.90
C ARG A 53 18.28 -5.41 2.09
N ALA A 54 19.06 -5.38 1.03
CA ALA A 54 20.51 -5.54 1.05
C ALA A 54 21.27 -4.23 1.26
N SER A 55 20.59 -3.10 1.42
CA SER A 55 21.18 -1.78 1.50
C SER A 55 21.55 -1.37 2.93
N ASP A 56 22.50 -0.44 3.05
CA ASP A 56 22.84 0.22 4.32
C ASP A 56 21.66 0.98 4.92
N PHE A 57 20.76 1.49 4.07
CA PHE A 57 19.54 2.15 4.50
C PHE A 57 18.67 1.23 5.35
N MET A 58 18.47 -0.04 4.93
CA MET A 58 17.70 -1.00 5.71
C MET A 58 18.34 -1.25 7.09
N ALA A 59 19.65 -1.43 7.12
CA ALA A 59 20.38 -1.64 8.37
C ALA A 59 20.25 -0.41 9.31
N GLU A 60 20.31 0.79 8.75
CA GLU A 60 20.11 2.04 9.48
C GLU A 60 18.66 2.14 10.03
N MET A 61 17.66 1.86 9.24
CA MET A 61 16.26 1.93 9.68
C MET A 61 15.97 0.92 10.80
N ILE A 62 16.56 -0.26 10.76
CA ILE A 62 16.45 -1.25 11.85
C ILE A 62 17.09 -0.68 13.13
N ARG A 63 18.32 -0.12 13.05
CA ARG A 63 18.99 0.49 14.22
C ARG A 63 18.17 1.65 14.82
N ARG A 64 17.62 2.54 13.98
CA ARG A 64 16.78 3.67 14.43
C ARG A 64 15.53 3.17 15.14
N ARG A 65 14.82 2.20 14.55
CA ARG A 65 13.63 1.58 15.16
C ARG A 65 13.95 0.96 16.52
N ASP A 66 15.00 0.13 16.58
CA ASP A 66 15.39 -0.58 17.80
C ASP A 66 15.87 0.40 18.88
N GLY A 67 16.57 1.49 18.49
CA GLY A 67 16.97 2.55 19.39
C GLY A 67 15.83 3.40 19.92
N TYR A 68 14.75 3.56 19.15
CA TYR A 68 13.57 4.31 19.57
C TYR A 68 12.69 3.51 20.56
N GLY A 69 12.69 2.19 20.42
CA GLY A 69 12.00 1.27 21.33
C GLY A 69 10.45 1.32 21.24
N ALA A 70 9.87 1.86 20.18
CA ALA A 70 8.43 1.90 20.00
C ALA A 70 7.88 0.57 19.46
N GLU A 71 6.75 0.16 20.03
CA GLU A 71 5.94 -0.96 19.50
C GLU A 71 4.97 -0.47 18.41
N GLY A 72 4.44 -1.41 17.61
CA GLY A 72 3.43 -1.09 16.57
C GLY A 72 3.99 -0.46 15.31
N VAL A 73 5.29 -0.53 15.10
CA VAL A 73 5.96 -0.03 13.89
C VAL A 73 5.90 -1.06 12.77
N MET A 74 5.62 -0.62 11.55
CA MET A 74 5.56 -1.50 10.38
C MET A 74 6.81 -2.38 10.26
N GLY A 75 6.62 -3.68 10.02
CA GLY A 75 7.69 -4.66 9.93
C GLY A 75 8.61 -4.45 8.72
N ALA A 76 9.86 -4.87 8.86
CA ALA A 76 10.89 -4.68 7.81
C ALA A 76 10.47 -5.29 6.46
N LEU A 77 9.80 -6.46 6.45
CA LEU A 77 9.32 -7.10 5.21
C LEU A 77 8.27 -6.24 4.51
N ASP A 78 7.31 -5.69 5.26
CA ASP A 78 6.25 -4.87 4.72
C ASP A 78 6.81 -3.54 4.21
N CYS A 79 7.76 -2.93 4.93
CA CYS A 79 8.48 -1.74 4.48
C CYS A 79 9.22 -1.95 3.15
N THR A 80 9.90 -3.11 2.95
CA THR A 80 10.57 -3.39 1.67
C THR A 80 9.59 -3.56 0.52
N THR A 81 8.41 -4.13 0.79
CA THR A 81 7.34 -4.25 -0.20
C THR A 81 6.73 -2.89 -0.53
N LEU A 82 6.48 -2.07 0.49
CA LEU A 82 5.98 -0.70 0.33
C LEU A 82 6.94 0.15 -0.52
N TYR A 83 8.25 0.06 -0.24
CA TYR A 83 9.30 0.69 -1.05
C TYR A 83 9.23 0.23 -2.52
N GLY A 84 9.13 -1.09 -2.76
CA GLY A 84 9.03 -1.64 -4.11
C GLY A 84 7.77 -1.18 -4.85
N LEU A 85 6.62 -1.14 -4.18
CA LEU A 85 5.37 -0.59 -4.72
C LEU A 85 5.51 0.89 -5.08
N THR A 86 6.14 1.68 -4.22
CA THR A 86 6.35 3.12 -4.42
C THR A 86 7.29 3.37 -5.62
N ARG A 87 8.40 2.65 -5.73
CA ARG A 87 9.31 2.74 -6.87
C ARG A 87 8.64 2.35 -8.19
N TRP A 88 7.87 1.26 -8.17
CA TRP A 88 7.16 0.81 -9.36
C TRP A 88 6.10 1.82 -9.81
N LEU A 89 5.33 2.38 -8.86
CA LEU A 89 4.25 3.34 -9.16
C LEU A 89 4.79 4.70 -9.60
N ARG A 90 5.93 5.15 -9.06
CA ARG A 90 6.50 6.51 -9.22
C ARG A 90 5.46 7.60 -8.93
N PRO A 91 4.86 7.62 -7.73
CA PRO A 91 3.76 8.52 -7.41
C PRO A 91 4.22 9.97 -7.30
N ALA A 92 3.39 10.92 -7.73
CA ALA A 92 3.57 12.34 -7.44
C ALA A 92 2.96 12.73 -6.10
N VAL A 93 1.88 12.06 -5.69
CA VAL A 93 1.15 12.36 -4.46
C VAL A 93 0.81 11.08 -3.71
N VAL A 94 1.32 10.99 -2.48
CA VAL A 94 1.01 9.91 -1.54
C VAL A 94 0.31 10.50 -0.31
N VAL A 95 -0.74 9.85 0.17
CA VAL A 95 -1.37 10.13 1.47
C VAL A 95 -1.23 8.89 2.34
N GLU A 96 -0.68 9.07 3.53
CA GLU A 96 -0.51 8.05 4.56
C GLU A 96 -1.37 8.40 5.78
N SER A 97 -2.15 7.45 6.26
CA SER A 97 -2.89 7.51 7.51
C SER A 97 -2.23 6.63 8.54
N GLY A 98 -1.78 7.21 9.67
CA GLY A 98 -1.02 6.54 10.71
C GLY A 98 0.49 6.65 10.48
N GLY A 99 1.01 7.88 10.32
CA GLY A 99 2.45 8.09 10.06
C GLY A 99 3.36 7.79 11.26
N PHE A 100 2.81 7.82 12.46
CA PHE A 100 3.49 7.53 13.73
C PHE A 100 4.89 8.15 13.78
N ILE A 101 5.91 7.33 14.09
CA ILE A 101 7.31 7.76 14.13
C ILE A 101 8.02 7.70 12.77
N GLY A 102 7.31 7.34 11.68
CA GLY A 102 7.76 7.50 10.30
C GLY A 102 8.52 6.34 9.69
N MET A 103 8.34 5.10 10.15
CA MET A 103 9.02 3.94 9.53
C MET A 103 8.57 3.75 8.08
N SER A 104 7.28 3.64 7.82
CA SER A 104 6.68 3.55 6.48
C SER A 104 7.02 4.78 5.63
N SER A 105 6.87 5.98 6.24
CA SER A 105 7.20 7.26 5.60
C SER A 105 8.65 7.29 5.09
N ALA A 106 9.62 6.79 5.86
CA ALA A 106 11.03 6.77 5.47
C ALA A 106 11.27 5.91 4.21
N PHE A 107 10.60 4.76 4.07
CA PHE A 107 10.71 3.92 2.89
C PHE A 107 10.03 4.51 1.65
N ILE A 108 8.92 5.24 1.82
CA ILE A 108 8.28 5.99 0.74
C ILE A 108 9.21 7.11 0.27
N LEU A 109 9.77 7.90 1.18
CA LEU A 109 10.68 8.99 0.86
C LEU A 109 12.00 8.50 0.25
N LYS A 110 12.52 7.37 0.71
CA LYS A 110 13.68 6.72 0.10
C LYS A 110 13.38 6.31 -1.34
N ALA A 111 12.19 5.77 -1.61
CA ALA A 111 11.78 5.45 -2.97
C ALA A 111 11.66 6.70 -3.85
N PHE A 112 11.21 7.84 -3.31
CA PHE A 112 11.20 9.11 -4.04
C PHE A 112 12.63 9.56 -4.41
N ALA A 113 13.55 9.44 -3.46
CA ALA A 113 14.96 9.82 -3.69
C ALA A 113 15.61 8.91 -4.75
N ASP A 114 15.43 7.60 -4.65
CA ASP A 114 16.03 6.63 -5.59
C ASP A 114 15.47 6.71 -7.01
N GLU A 115 14.24 7.19 -7.15
CA GLU A 115 13.58 7.42 -8.44
C GLU A 115 13.64 8.88 -8.91
N GLU A 116 14.43 9.74 -8.22
CA GLU A 116 14.60 11.16 -8.52
C GLU A 116 13.29 11.94 -8.66
N LEU A 117 12.30 11.60 -7.81
CA LEU A 117 10.97 12.23 -7.83
C LEU A 117 10.97 13.55 -7.04
N ALA A 118 11.69 14.56 -7.51
CA ALA A 118 11.93 15.81 -6.81
C ALA A 118 10.67 16.61 -6.42
N THR A 119 9.56 16.39 -7.13
CA THR A 119 8.27 17.08 -6.88
C THR A 119 7.25 16.21 -6.15
N ALA A 120 7.58 14.95 -5.86
CA ALA A 120 6.68 14.05 -5.15
C ALA A 120 6.45 14.47 -3.70
N LYS A 121 5.23 14.26 -3.22
CA LYS A 121 4.80 14.66 -1.88
C LYS A 121 4.17 13.50 -1.14
N LEU A 122 4.62 13.32 0.10
CA LEU A 122 4.01 12.44 1.09
C LEU A 122 3.28 13.30 2.14
N TYR A 123 1.96 13.20 2.16
CA TYR A 123 1.11 13.75 3.24
C TYR A 123 0.94 12.65 4.28
N SER A 124 1.66 12.77 5.40
CA SER A 124 1.62 11.79 6.49
C SER A 124 0.77 12.33 7.62
N ILE A 125 -0.30 11.62 7.99
CA ILE A 125 -1.28 12.04 8.97
C ILE A 125 -1.10 11.19 10.23
N GLU A 126 -0.95 11.86 11.39
CA GLU A 126 -0.83 11.21 12.69
C GLU A 126 -1.78 11.85 13.72
N LEU A 127 -2.55 11.00 14.39
CA LEU A 127 -3.51 11.43 15.40
C LEU A 127 -2.84 11.67 16.76
N SER A 128 -1.88 10.82 17.15
CA SER A 128 -1.24 10.86 18.46
C SER A 128 -0.44 12.15 18.64
N GLN A 129 -0.59 12.76 19.81
CA GLN A 129 0.23 13.90 20.25
C GLN A 129 1.48 13.44 21.00
N ASP A 130 1.53 12.16 21.40
CA ASP A 130 2.54 11.61 22.28
C ASP A 130 3.74 11.01 21.55
N CYS A 131 3.74 11.03 20.21
CA CYS A 131 4.86 10.58 19.39
C CYS A 131 5.52 11.74 18.65
N GLU A 132 6.82 11.64 18.41
CA GLU A 132 7.51 12.52 17.47
C GLU A 132 7.29 12.01 16.05
N GLN A 133 6.30 12.58 15.36
CA GLN A 133 5.94 12.17 14.01
C GLN A 133 7.14 12.27 13.06
N GLY A 134 7.49 11.14 12.44
CA GLY A 134 8.59 11.06 11.50
C GLY A 134 9.99 11.00 12.14
N ALA A 135 10.12 10.73 13.46
CA ALA A 135 11.41 10.65 14.17
C ALA A 135 12.41 9.68 13.52
N LEU A 136 11.93 8.61 12.89
CA LEU A 136 12.80 7.63 12.22
C LEU A 136 13.25 8.06 10.83
N ILE A 137 12.65 9.10 10.24
CA ILE A 137 13.02 9.55 8.89
C ILE A 137 14.41 10.17 8.95
N PRO A 138 15.40 9.68 8.16
CA PRO A 138 16.70 10.30 8.04
C PRO A 138 16.60 11.77 7.60
N ASP A 139 17.46 12.63 8.13
CA ASP A 139 17.39 14.09 7.89
C ASP A 139 17.51 14.43 6.40
N GLU A 140 18.33 13.70 5.66
CA GLU A 140 18.53 13.87 4.22
C GLU A 140 17.25 13.57 3.39
N LEU A 141 16.33 12.78 3.94
CA LEU A 141 15.03 12.48 3.32
C LEU A 141 13.89 13.38 3.82
N ARG A 142 14.11 14.10 4.94
CA ARG A 142 13.11 14.95 5.60
C ARG A 142 13.06 16.34 4.98
N SER A 143 12.76 16.46 3.71
CA SER A 143 12.53 17.76 3.08
C SER A 143 11.10 18.24 3.32
N ALA A 144 10.92 19.49 3.74
CA ALA A 144 9.59 20.11 3.86
C ALA A 144 8.82 20.19 2.53
N ALA A 145 9.52 20.06 1.40
CA ALA A 145 8.91 20.01 0.09
C ALA A 145 8.28 18.64 -0.23
N SER A 146 8.86 17.55 0.30
CA SER A 146 8.43 16.17 0.01
C SER A 146 7.72 15.49 1.19
N PHE A 147 8.02 15.86 2.45
CA PHE A 147 7.37 15.30 3.64
C PHE A 147 6.50 16.35 4.31
N ILE A 148 5.18 16.17 4.25
CA ILE A 148 4.17 17.06 4.82
C ILE A 148 3.53 16.35 6.00
N ALA A 149 4.02 16.64 7.21
CA ALA A 149 3.48 16.10 8.43
C ALA A 149 2.19 16.84 8.81
N LEU A 150 1.11 16.10 8.97
CA LEU A 150 -0.21 16.58 9.37
C LEU A 150 -0.62 15.92 10.69
N ARG A 151 -0.80 16.72 11.75
CA ARG A 151 -1.16 16.20 13.06
C ARG A 151 -2.61 16.47 13.38
N GLY A 152 -3.38 15.40 13.56
CA GLY A 152 -4.80 15.46 13.86
C GLY A 152 -5.61 14.35 13.21
N ARG A 153 -6.93 14.49 13.24
CA ARG A 153 -7.86 13.50 12.67
C ARG A 153 -7.93 13.63 11.15
N ILE A 154 -7.81 12.52 10.46
CA ILE A 154 -7.90 12.48 9.00
C ILE A 154 -9.25 13.01 8.47
N GLU A 155 -10.34 12.82 9.24
CA GLU A 155 -11.65 13.34 8.92
C GLU A 155 -11.66 14.87 8.83
N ASP A 156 -10.90 15.54 9.70
CA ASP A 156 -10.84 17.00 9.74
C ASP A 156 -10.06 17.57 8.57
N PHE A 157 -8.97 16.91 8.14
CA PHE A 157 -8.22 17.27 6.94
C PHE A 157 -9.07 17.12 5.68
N LEU A 158 -9.87 16.04 5.60
CA LEU A 158 -10.82 15.84 4.49
C LEU A 158 -11.90 16.92 4.46
N LYS A 159 -12.53 17.23 5.60
CA LYS A 159 -13.58 18.27 5.71
C LYS A 159 -13.08 19.65 5.32
N ARG A 160 -11.84 19.98 5.70
CA ARG A 160 -11.21 21.27 5.43
C ARG A 160 -10.56 21.36 4.04
N SER A 161 -10.66 20.30 3.23
CA SER A 161 -10.01 20.20 1.91
C SER A 161 -8.49 20.44 1.96
N GLN A 162 -7.84 20.00 3.04
CA GLN A 162 -6.39 20.17 3.23
C GLN A 162 -5.57 19.03 2.60
N LEU A 163 -6.26 18.00 2.09
CA LEU A 163 -5.64 16.91 1.34
C LEU A 163 -5.88 17.11 -0.16
N PRO A 164 -4.94 16.66 -1.01
CA PRO A 164 -5.12 16.71 -2.46
C PRO A 164 -6.39 16.00 -2.91
N PRO A 165 -7.16 16.57 -3.86
CA PRO A 165 -8.39 15.95 -4.35
C PRO A 165 -8.13 14.70 -5.19
N SER A 166 -6.95 14.59 -5.81
CA SER A 166 -6.49 13.44 -6.58
C SER A 166 -5.12 13.00 -6.06
N ILE A 167 -4.94 11.70 -5.88
CA ILE A 167 -3.74 11.09 -5.32
C ILE A 167 -3.32 9.87 -6.13
N ASP A 168 -2.05 9.52 -6.08
CA ASP A 168 -1.51 8.34 -6.75
C ASP A 168 -1.50 7.11 -5.85
N MET A 169 -1.26 7.31 -4.55
CA MET A 169 -1.22 6.23 -3.57
C MET A 169 -1.86 6.67 -2.26
N PHE A 170 -2.65 5.79 -1.67
CA PHE A 170 -3.12 5.88 -0.30
C PHE A 170 -2.60 4.72 0.51
N LEU A 171 -1.94 4.98 1.64
CA LEU A 171 -1.53 3.99 2.62
C LEU A 171 -2.38 4.11 3.87
N HIS A 172 -3.10 3.05 4.22
CA HIS A 172 -3.76 2.88 5.50
C HIS A 172 -2.84 2.12 6.46
N ASP A 173 -2.45 2.75 7.54
CA ASP A 173 -1.70 2.17 8.66
C ASP A 173 -2.11 2.81 9.99
N SER A 174 -3.39 3.20 10.12
CA SER A 174 -3.96 3.84 11.29
C SER A 174 -4.76 2.86 12.16
N SER A 175 -5.96 3.20 12.62
CA SER A 175 -6.81 2.28 13.38
C SER A 175 -7.25 1.08 12.56
N HIS A 176 -6.81 -0.11 12.93
CA HIS A 176 -7.14 -1.38 12.27
C HIS A 176 -8.53 -1.92 12.63
N SER A 177 -9.43 -1.07 13.16
CA SER A 177 -10.82 -1.49 13.34
C SER A 177 -11.52 -1.62 11.99
N TYR A 178 -12.33 -2.68 11.83
CA TYR A 178 -13.09 -2.95 10.60
C TYR A 178 -13.84 -1.73 10.06
N ARG A 179 -14.48 -0.96 10.97
CA ARG A 179 -15.25 0.23 10.59
C ARG A 179 -14.36 1.35 10.04
N HIS A 180 -13.23 1.60 10.70
CA HIS A 180 -12.32 2.68 10.32
C HIS A 180 -11.63 2.36 8.99
N MET A 181 -11.07 1.16 8.85
CA MET A 181 -10.46 0.70 7.59
C MET A 181 -11.42 0.88 6.41
N ARG A 182 -12.65 0.35 6.51
CA ARG A 182 -13.66 0.49 5.45
C ARG A 182 -14.05 1.94 5.18
N TRP A 183 -14.09 2.78 6.22
CA TRP A 183 -14.38 4.19 6.06
C TRP A 183 -13.27 4.88 5.27
N GLU A 184 -11.99 4.70 5.64
CA GLU A 184 -10.87 5.27 4.90
C GLU A 184 -10.82 4.79 3.45
N PHE A 185 -11.00 3.50 3.20
CA PHE A 185 -11.04 2.98 1.83
C PHE A 185 -12.12 3.65 0.97
N ARG A 186 -13.31 3.89 1.53
CA ARG A 186 -14.39 4.59 0.85
C ARG A 186 -14.10 6.07 0.59
N GLN A 187 -13.33 6.71 1.47
CA GLN A 187 -12.93 8.09 1.30
C GLN A 187 -11.84 8.26 0.24
N PHE A 188 -10.87 7.34 0.20
CA PHE A 188 -9.67 7.50 -0.62
C PHE A 188 -9.74 6.76 -1.96
N TRP A 189 -10.48 5.67 -2.08
CA TRP A 189 -10.66 5.00 -3.37
C TRP A 189 -11.15 5.91 -4.51
N PRO A 190 -12.16 6.77 -4.31
CA PRO A 190 -12.59 7.71 -5.35
C PRO A 190 -11.51 8.74 -5.72
N ARG A 191 -10.64 9.10 -4.78
CA ARG A 191 -9.56 10.08 -4.97
C ARG A 191 -8.33 9.53 -5.67
N LEU A 192 -8.17 8.22 -5.68
CA LEU A 192 -7.09 7.59 -6.44
C LEU A 192 -7.29 7.87 -7.93
N ARG A 193 -6.21 8.29 -8.61
CA ARG A 193 -6.21 8.33 -10.07
C ARG A 193 -6.29 6.93 -10.67
N ASP A 194 -6.50 6.87 -11.98
CA ASP A 194 -6.38 5.63 -12.72
C ASP A 194 -4.95 5.09 -12.66
N GLY A 195 -4.81 3.80 -12.38
CA GLY A 195 -3.53 3.18 -12.11
C GLY A 195 -2.96 3.48 -10.72
N GLY A 196 -3.66 4.26 -9.88
CA GLY A 196 -3.27 4.53 -8.51
C GLY A 196 -3.43 3.34 -7.58
N LEU A 197 -2.73 3.36 -6.44
CA LEU A 197 -2.67 2.28 -5.46
C LEU A 197 -3.43 2.62 -4.18
N LEU A 198 -4.31 1.72 -3.76
CA LEU A 198 -4.72 1.56 -2.36
C LEU A 198 -3.80 0.55 -1.70
N VAL A 199 -3.10 0.94 -0.66
CA VAL A 199 -2.26 0.06 0.17
C VAL A 199 -2.82 0.06 1.59
N SER A 200 -2.88 -1.10 2.24
CA SER A 200 -3.32 -1.22 3.63
C SER A 200 -2.40 -2.16 4.38
N HIS A 201 -1.93 -1.74 5.54
CA HIS A 201 -1.22 -2.59 6.48
C HIS A 201 -2.21 -3.38 7.34
N ASP A 202 -1.73 -4.44 7.96
CA ASP A 202 -2.48 -5.30 8.89
C ASP A 202 -3.81 -5.86 8.35
N VAL A 203 -3.87 -6.16 7.05
CA VAL A 203 -5.08 -6.67 6.39
C VAL A 203 -5.53 -8.05 6.91
N GLN A 204 -4.70 -8.75 7.68
CA GLN A 204 -5.04 -10.02 8.33
C GLN A 204 -5.89 -9.83 9.59
N MET A 205 -5.94 -8.64 10.17
CA MET A 205 -6.62 -8.40 11.45
C MET A 205 -8.15 -8.52 11.33
N ASN A 206 -8.71 -8.24 10.16
CA ASN A 206 -10.16 -8.37 9.92
C ASN A 206 -10.49 -8.46 8.42
N ALA A 207 -11.77 -8.58 8.10
CA ALA A 207 -12.26 -8.73 6.73
C ALA A 207 -12.44 -7.42 5.95
N ALA A 208 -12.04 -6.26 6.48
CA ALA A 208 -12.36 -4.95 5.88
C ALA A 208 -11.79 -4.81 4.46
N PHE A 209 -10.52 -5.18 4.27
CA PHE A 209 -9.86 -5.06 2.96
C PHE A 209 -10.45 -6.02 1.92
N PRO A 210 -10.51 -7.36 2.14
CA PRO A 210 -11.06 -8.27 1.16
C PRO A 210 -12.54 -8.02 0.85
N GLU A 211 -13.35 -7.64 1.84
CA GLU A 211 -14.75 -7.29 1.61
C GLU A 211 -14.91 -5.97 0.85
N PHE A 212 -14.07 -4.98 1.12
CA PHE A 212 -14.10 -3.73 0.35
C PHE A 212 -13.80 -4.02 -1.12
N MET A 213 -12.79 -4.82 -1.42
CA MET A 213 -12.43 -5.19 -2.78
C MET A 213 -13.53 -5.99 -3.47
N ALA A 214 -14.11 -6.99 -2.79
CA ALA A 214 -15.21 -7.78 -3.33
C ALA A 214 -16.45 -6.92 -3.62
N ASN A 215 -16.80 -5.98 -2.74
CA ASN A 215 -17.95 -5.09 -2.92
C ASN A 215 -17.72 -4.07 -4.05
N THR A 216 -16.53 -3.52 -4.17
CA THR A 216 -16.15 -2.59 -5.24
C THR A 216 -16.28 -3.28 -6.60
N TYR A 217 -15.76 -4.49 -6.73
CA TYR A 217 -15.91 -5.31 -7.93
C TYR A 217 -17.37 -5.64 -8.26
N ALA A 218 -18.18 -6.04 -7.26
CA ALA A 218 -19.59 -6.37 -7.46
C ALA A 218 -20.43 -5.14 -7.86
N HIS A 219 -20.11 -3.96 -7.33
CA HIS A 219 -20.81 -2.71 -7.66
C HIS A 219 -20.60 -2.34 -9.14
N GLU A 220 -19.39 -2.43 -9.64
CA GLU A 220 -19.10 -2.13 -11.04
C GLU A 220 -19.78 -3.10 -12.01
N ARG A 221 -19.88 -4.38 -11.66
CA ARG A 221 -20.66 -5.35 -12.45
C ARG A 221 -22.16 -5.01 -12.50
N LYS A 222 -22.74 -4.46 -11.44
CA LYS A 222 -24.18 -4.13 -11.37
C LYS A 222 -24.56 -2.86 -12.11
N THR A 223 -23.65 -1.89 -12.22
CA THR A 223 -23.94 -0.59 -12.85
C THR A 223 -23.98 -0.63 -14.37
N GLY A 224 -23.95 -1.83 -14.98
CA GLY A 224 -24.27 -2.04 -16.39
C GLY A 224 -23.29 -1.41 -17.40
N ARG A 225 -22.14 -0.95 -16.95
CA ARG A 225 -21.02 -0.59 -17.84
C ARG A 225 -20.35 -1.88 -18.36
N ARG A 226 -21.19 -2.73 -18.96
CA ARG A 226 -20.74 -3.93 -19.66
C ARG A 226 -20.24 -3.54 -21.04
N ASP A 227 -18.97 -3.33 -21.13
CA ASP A 227 -18.23 -3.73 -22.35
C ASP A 227 -17.84 -5.18 -22.11
N GLU A 228 -18.41 -6.14 -22.84
CA GLU A 228 -18.19 -7.59 -22.65
C GLU A 228 -16.74 -8.02 -22.91
N GLN A 229 -15.88 -7.13 -23.41
CA GLN A 229 -14.45 -7.30 -23.61
C GLN A 229 -13.60 -6.65 -22.49
N ARG A 230 -14.22 -5.97 -21.51
CA ARG A 230 -13.53 -5.30 -20.42
C ARG A 230 -13.76 -6.02 -19.11
N THR A 231 -12.96 -7.00 -18.86
CA THR A 231 -12.73 -7.44 -17.48
C THR A 231 -11.94 -6.34 -16.78
N SER A 232 -12.63 -5.45 -16.05
CA SER A 232 -12.01 -4.56 -15.08
C SER A 232 -11.42 -5.43 -13.97
N HIS A 233 -10.24 -5.94 -14.19
CA HIS A 233 -9.53 -6.70 -13.19
C HIS A 233 -8.85 -5.70 -12.27
N TYR A 234 -9.43 -5.50 -11.07
CA TYR A 234 -8.65 -4.99 -9.98
C TYR A 234 -7.57 -6.02 -9.69
N GLU A 235 -6.36 -5.65 -9.99
CA GLU A 235 -5.24 -6.43 -9.52
C GLU A 235 -5.08 -6.07 -8.04
N TRP A 236 -5.41 -7.01 -7.17
CA TRP A 236 -5.17 -6.88 -5.76
C TRP A 236 -4.44 -8.12 -5.25
N GLY A 237 -3.65 -7.93 -4.21
CA GLY A 237 -2.88 -8.99 -3.61
C GLY A 237 -2.53 -8.68 -2.17
N ARG A 238 -1.86 -9.62 -1.55
CA ARG A 238 -1.33 -9.52 -0.20
C ARG A 238 0.11 -10.01 -0.18
N TRP A 239 0.96 -9.24 0.49
CA TRP A 239 2.33 -9.61 0.74
C TRP A 239 2.66 -9.34 2.21
N GLY A 240 2.95 -10.37 2.99
CA GLY A 240 3.08 -10.21 4.44
C GLY A 240 1.75 -9.72 5.03
N TYR A 241 1.79 -8.59 5.70
CA TYR A 241 0.63 -7.92 6.26
C TYR A 241 0.09 -6.77 5.39
N LEU A 242 0.76 -6.47 4.27
CA LEU A 242 0.28 -5.49 3.29
C LEU A 242 -0.71 -6.09 2.31
N GLY A 243 -1.88 -5.47 2.19
CA GLY A 243 -2.79 -5.60 1.07
C GLY A 243 -2.64 -4.42 0.15
N PHE A 244 -2.82 -4.62 -1.16
CA PHE A 244 -2.80 -3.51 -2.13
C PHE A 244 -3.76 -3.80 -3.26
N ALA A 245 -4.24 -2.72 -3.87
CA ALA A 245 -5.12 -2.77 -5.02
C ALA A 245 -4.82 -1.64 -5.99
N ILE A 246 -4.77 -1.95 -7.28
CA ILE A 246 -4.60 -0.99 -8.35
C ILE A 246 -5.99 -0.58 -8.83
N LYS A 247 -6.26 0.74 -8.83
CA LYS A 247 -7.48 1.27 -9.41
C LYS A 247 -7.34 1.29 -10.93
N LYS A 248 -8.16 0.49 -11.62
CA LYS A 248 -8.25 0.52 -13.10
C LYS A 248 -9.55 1.20 -13.48
N THR A 249 -9.49 2.19 -14.36
CA THR A 249 -10.69 2.67 -15.03
C THR A 249 -11.02 1.80 -16.20
N SER A 250 -12.31 1.62 -16.40
CA SER A 250 -12.85 1.25 -17.72
C SER A 250 -12.60 2.43 -18.67
N ARG A 251 -11.67 2.29 -19.60
CA ARG A 251 -11.61 3.15 -20.78
C ARG A 251 -12.77 2.83 -21.69
#